data_b113144d580e0a61dfc7a8faa0bd3807
#
_entry.id   b113144d580e0a61dfc7a8faa0bd3807
#
_cell.length_a   1.000
_cell.length_b   1.000
_cell.length_c   1.000
_cell.angle_alpha   90.00
_cell.angle_beta   90.00
_cell.angle_gamma   90.00
#
_symmetry.space_group_name_H-M   'P 1'
#
loop_
_entity.id
_entity.type
_entity.pdbx_description
1 polymer ?
#
loop_
_entity_poly.entity_id
_entity_poly.type
_entity_poly.pdbx_seq_one_letter_code
_entity_poly.pdbx_strand_id
1 'polypeptide(L)'
;MSALQSVIIKEIKERIEQIKPEFSEYIIEDSFEYVPYETGKLAESANIDNKGNIIYDEPYAEDVYNSDRQYDTDKHNKATGHWVEKAYKDKADKWQQKLKDLILK
;
A
#
# COMPACT_ATOMS: atom_id res chain seq x y z
N MET A 1 26.77 7.01 17.62
CA MET A 1 26.22 7.91 16.58
C MET A 1 26.52 9.34 16.94
N SER A 2 26.99 10.13 15.99
CA SER A 2 27.26 11.55 16.21
C SER A 2 25.97 12.36 16.32
N ALA A 3 26.04 13.55 16.94
CA ALA A 3 24.89 14.47 17.01
C ALA A 3 24.37 14.84 15.61
N LEU A 4 25.28 15.04 14.66
CA LEU A 4 24.90 15.36 13.27
C LEU A 4 24.13 14.23 12.61
N GLN A 5 24.57 12.98 12.77
CA GLN A 5 23.87 11.82 12.25
C GLN A 5 22.48 11.67 12.86
N SER A 6 22.33 11.95 14.17
CA SER A 6 21.02 11.90 14.83
C SER A 6 20.04 12.93 14.27
N VAL A 7 20.52 14.15 13.97
CA VAL A 7 19.69 15.20 13.37
C VAL A 7 19.23 14.79 11.97
N ILE A 8 20.14 14.26 11.14
CA ILE A 8 19.82 13.82 9.78
C ILE A 8 18.79 12.70 9.80
N ILE A 9 18.98 11.70 10.66
CA ILE A 9 18.03 10.58 10.79
C ILE A 9 16.65 11.08 11.20
N LYS A 10 16.60 12.01 12.14
CA LYS A 10 15.33 12.61 12.59
C LYS A 10 14.60 13.31 11.44
N GLU A 11 15.32 14.11 10.66
CA GLU A 11 14.74 14.82 9.52
C GLU A 11 14.19 13.87 8.46
N ILE A 12 14.91 12.77 8.18
CA ILE A 12 14.44 11.76 7.22
C ILE A 12 13.17 11.09 7.73
N LYS A 13 13.12 10.72 9.01
CA LYS A 13 11.93 10.11 9.62
C LYS A 13 10.72 11.04 9.55
N GLU A 14 10.92 12.31 9.86
CA GLU A 14 9.85 13.31 9.79
C GLU A 14 9.34 13.47 8.36
N ARG A 15 10.25 13.47 7.38
CA ARG A 15 9.87 13.55 5.97
C ARG A 15 9.06 12.35 5.53
N ILE A 16 9.45 11.15 5.95
CA ILE A 16 8.71 9.92 5.64
C ILE A 16 7.30 9.98 6.23
N GLU A 17 7.15 10.44 7.47
CA GLU A 17 5.83 10.60 8.08
C GLU A 17 4.96 11.60 7.32
N GLN A 18 5.54 12.68 6.81
CA GLN A 18 4.81 13.67 6.02
C GLN A 18 4.29 13.12 4.69
N ILE A 19 5.06 12.27 4.02
CA ILE A 19 4.68 11.72 2.71
C ILE A 19 3.88 10.44 2.79
N LYS A 20 3.81 9.81 3.97
CA LYS A 20 3.17 8.50 4.16
C LYS A 20 1.73 8.44 3.64
N PRO A 21 0.85 9.41 3.95
CA PRO A 21 -0.52 9.37 3.43
C PRO A 21 -0.57 9.38 1.90
N GLU A 22 0.22 10.22 1.25
CA GLU A 22 0.25 10.32 -0.21
C GLU A 22 0.78 9.03 -0.83
N PHE A 23 1.82 8.45 -0.26
CA PHE A 23 2.36 7.18 -0.75
C PHE A 23 1.37 6.03 -0.53
N SER A 24 0.66 6.02 0.59
CA SER A 24 -0.37 5.02 0.86
C SER A 24 -1.52 5.09 -0.14
N GLU A 25 -1.96 6.30 -0.52
CA GLU A 25 -2.96 6.48 -1.58
C GLU A 25 -2.47 5.89 -2.90
N TYR A 26 -1.21 6.14 -3.23
CA TYR A 26 -0.60 5.58 -4.44
C TYR A 26 -0.60 4.06 -4.42
N ILE A 27 -0.26 3.45 -3.27
CA ILE A 27 -0.27 2.00 -3.12
C ILE A 27 -1.68 1.43 -3.29
N ILE A 28 -2.68 2.08 -2.70
CA ILE A 28 -4.09 1.64 -2.83
C ILE A 28 -4.50 1.63 -4.30
N GLU A 29 -4.25 2.71 -5.02
CA GLU A 29 -4.62 2.81 -6.43
C GLU A 29 -3.88 1.78 -7.28
N ASP A 30 -2.58 1.64 -7.04
CA ASP A 30 -1.72 0.79 -7.87
C ASP A 30 -1.92 -0.70 -7.60
N SER A 31 -2.42 -1.06 -6.42
CA SER A 31 -2.72 -2.45 -6.05
C SER A 31 -4.20 -2.82 -6.23
N PHE A 32 -5.04 -1.89 -6.67
CA PHE A 32 -6.48 -2.09 -6.77
C PHE A 32 -6.85 -3.34 -7.57
N GLU A 33 -6.25 -3.54 -8.72
CA GLU A 33 -6.56 -4.69 -9.60
C GLU A 33 -6.12 -6.04 -9.03
N TYR A 34 -5.33 -6.03 -7.94
CA TYR A 34 -4.89 -7.25 -7.25
C TYR A 34 -5.84 -7.66 -6.14
N VAL A 35 -6.77 -6.79 -5.74
CA VAL A 35 -7.75 -7.08 -4.68
C VAL A 35 -8.86 -7.95 -5.26
N PRO A 36 -9.24 -9.06 -4.58
CA PRO A 36 -10.38 -9.87 -5.02
C PRO A 36 -11.64 -9.01 -5.17
N TYR A 37 -12.38 -9.21 -6.26
CA TYR A 37 -13.50 -8.36 -6.62
C TYR A 37 -14.73 -9.21 -6.95
N GLU A 38 -15.59 -9.48 -5.97
CA GLU A 38 -16.90 -10.12 -6.18
C GLU A 38 -17.98 -9.07 -6.37
N THR A 39 -18.22 -8.28 -5.31
CA THR A 39 -19.20 -7.19 -5.32
C THR A 39 -18.56 -5.81 -5.39
N GLY A 40 -17.24 -5.76 -5.23
CA GLY A 40 -16.50 -4.51 -5.15
C GLY A 40 -16.36 -3.95 -3.74
N LYS A 41 -17.08 -4.50 -2.76
CA LYS A 41 -17.06 -3.96 -1.39
C LYS A 41 -15.67 -3.94 -0.79
N LEU A 42 -14.92 -5.05 -0.92
CA LEU A 42 -13.57 -5.14 -0.36
C LEU A 42 -12.63 -4.17 -1.07
N ALA A 43 -12.58 -4.22 -2.40
CA ALA A 43 -11.69 -3.40 -3.19
C ALA A 43 -11.95 -1.91 -2.98
N GLU A 44 -13.20 -1.53 -2.82
CA GLU A 44 -13.62 -0.14 -2.65
C GLU A 44 -13.58 0.32 -1.19
N SER A 45 -13.30 -0.58 -0.25
CA SER A 45 -13.26 -0.25 1.17
C SER A 45 -11.93 0.36 1.62
N ALA A 46 -10.94 0.43 0.74
CA ALA A 46 -9.62 0.94 1.10
C ALA A 46 -9.68 2.41 1.49
N ASN A 47 -9.07 2.72 2.61
CA ASN A 47 -8.91 4.11 3.03
C ASN A 47 -7.65 4.25 3.88
N ILE A 48 -7.35 5.46 4.32
CA ILE A 48 -6.15 5.77 5.07
C ILE A 48 -6.57 6.34 6.42
N ASP A 49 -5.99 5.80 7.52
CA ASP A 49 -6.25 6.31 8.85
C ASP A 49 -5.48 7.62 9.11
N ASN A 50 -5.65 8.18 10.29
CA ASN A 50 -5.01 9.45 10.65
C ASN A 50 -3.49 9.36 10.81
N LYS A 51 -2.92 8.15 10.77
CA LYS A 51 -1.47 7.92 10.79
C LYS A 51 -0.91 7.59 9.41
N GLY A 52 -1.75 7.61 8.38
CA GLY A 52 -1.34 7.27 7.02
C GLY A 52 -1.30 5.78 6.72
N ASN A 53 -1.83 4.94 7.60
CA ASN A 53 -1.89 3.49 7.38
C ASN A 53 -3.05 3.12 6.47
N ILE A 54 -2.83 2.11 5.62
CA ILE A 54 -3.86 1.59 4.72
C ILE A 54 -4.78 0.66 5.50
N ILE A 55 -6.09 0.90 5.35
CA ILE A 55 -7.13 0.09 5.99
C ILE A 55 -8.13 -0.35 4.92
N TYR A 56 -8.48 -1.64 4.92
CA TYR A 56 -9.60 -2.18 4.15
C TYR A 56 -10.74 -2.44 5.14
N ASP A 57 -11.76 -1.60 5.08
CA ASP A 57 -12.81 -1.52 6.11
C ASP A 57 -13.93 -2.53 5.86
N GLU A 58 -13.55 -3.82 5.84
CA GLU A 58 -14.50 -4.94 5.79
C GLU A 58 -14.09 -5.97 6.84
N PRO A 59 -15.06 -6.57 7.58
CA PRO A 59 -14.72 -7.50 8.65
C PRO A 59 -13.92 -8.72 8.19
N TYR A 60 -14.07 -9.14 6.94
CA TYR A 60 -13.39 -10.30 6.37
C TYR A 60 -12.08 -9.97 5.64
N ALA A 61 -11.67 -8.71 5.63
CA ALA A 61 -10.52 -8.28 4.83
C ALA A 61 -9.23 -9.01 5.22
N GLU A 62 -8.98 -9.18 6.51
CA GLU A 62 -7.78 -9.86 6.99
C GLU A 62 -7.76 -11.33 6.55
N ASP A 63 -8.88 -12.03 6.66
CA ASP A 63 -8.98 -13.44 6.25
C ASP A 63 -8.72 -13.59 4.75
N VAL A 64 -9.30 -12.71 3.94
CA VAL A 64 -9.10 -12.72 2.49
C VAL A 64 -7.65 -12.41 2.15
N TYR A 65 -7.07 -11.41 2.79
CA TYR A 65 -5.68 -11.01 2.55
C TYR A 65 -4.71 -12.16 2.82
N ASN A 66 -4.91 -12.89 3.92
CA ASN A 66 -4.01 -13.96 4.35
C ASN A 66 -4.32 -15.31 3.72
N SER A 67 -5.31 -15.39 2.83
CA SER A 67 -5.71 -16.64 2.19
C SER A 67 -4.83 -16.97 0.99
N ASP A 68 -4.55 -18.27 0.82
CA ASP A 68 -3.85 -18.79 -0.36
C ASP A 68 -4.82 -19.30 -1.43
N ARG A 69 -6.12 -19.06 -1.25
CA ARG A 69 -7.14 -19.46 -2.23
C ARG A 69 -6.92 -18.74 -3.56
N GLN A 70 -7.35 -19.39 -4.64
CA GLN A 70 -7.47 -18.72 -5.92
C GLN A 70 -8.78 -17.95 -5.95
N TYR A 71 -8.72 -16.70 -6.41
CA TYR A 71 -9.88 -15.84 -6.52
C TYR A 71 -10.29 -15.66 -7.97
N ASP A 72 -11.58 -15.37 -8.18
CA ASP A 72 -12.14 -15.07 -9.48
C ASP A 72 -11.40 -13.88 -10.10
N THR A 73 -10.96 -14.03 -11.35
CA THR A 73 -10.20 -13.02 -12.07
C THR A 73 -10.99 -12.33 -13.17
N ASP A 74 -12.31 -12.51 -13.21
CA ASP A 74 -13.15 -11.93 -14.27
C ASP A 74 -13.13 -10.41 -14.27
N LYS A 75 -13.23 -9.79 -13.09
CA LYS A 75 -13.24 -8.31 -12.96
C LYS A 75 -11.87 -7.75 -12.67
N HIS A 76 -11.12 -8.35 -11.76
CA HIS A 76 -9.73 -8.02 -11.47
C HIS A 76 -8.86 -9.19 -11.88
N ASN A 77 -8.18 -9.08 -12.99
CA ASN A 77 -7.46 -10.22 -13.57
C ASN A 77 -6.23 -10.64 -12.77
N LYS A 78 -5.82 -9.84 -11.82
CA LYS A 78 -4.69 -10.14 -10.93
C LYS A 78 -5.12 -10.42 -9.49
N ALA A 79 -6.42 -10.64 -9.26
CA ALA A 79 -6.98 -10.87 -7.92
C ALA A 79 -6.25 -11.99 -7.18
N THR A 80 -5.84 -11.72 -5.95
CA THR A 80 -5.05 -12.63 -5.14
C THR A 80 -5.12 -12.25 -3.67
N GLY A 81 -4.80 -13.19 -2.77
CA GLY A 81 -4.42 -12.82 -1.42
C GLY A 81 -3.09 -12.09 -1.42
N HIS A 82 -2.74 -11.48 -0.29
CA HIS A 82 -1.50 -10.70 -0.16
C HIS A 82 -1.31 -9.69 -1.29
N TRP A 83 -2.39 -8.98 -1.64
CA TRP A 83 -2.44 -8.17 -2.86
C TRP A 83 -1.44 -7.01 -2.88
N VAL A 84 -1.17 -6.37 -1.76
CA VAL A 84 -0.17 -5.29 -1.73
C VAL A 84 1.23 -5.84 -1.99
N GLU A 85 1.58 -6.96 -1.37
CA GLU A 85 2.89 -7.60 -1.55
C GLU A 85 3.10 -8.09 -2.98
N LYS A 86 2.06 -8.66 -3.57
CA LYS A 86 2.12 -9.13 -4.97
C LYS A 86 2.22 -7.99 -5.95
N ALA A 87 1.47 -6.91 -5.72
CA ALA A 87 1.59 -5.69 -6.52
C ALA A 87 2.99 -5.09 -6.42
N TYR A 88 3.56 -5.07 -5.21
CA TYR A 88 4.93 -4.60 -5.02
C TYR A 88 5.95 -5.44 -5.79
N LYS A 89 5.81 -6.77 -5.77
CA LYS A 89 6.69 -7.65 -6.55
C LYS A 89 6.70 -7.29 -8.03
N ASP A 90 5.53 -6.99 -8.59
CA ASP A 90 5.41 -6.67 -10.00
C ASP A 90 5.86 -5.26 -10.34
N LYS A 91 5.77 -4.33 -9.39
CA LYS A 91 5.92 -2.89 -9.64
C LYS A 91 6.96 -2.23 -8.74
N ALA A 92 7.90 -3.00 -8.20
CA ALA A 92 8.87 -2.52 -7.21
C ALA A 92 9.62 -1.28 -7.68
N ASP A 93 10.13 -1.28 -8.92
CA ASP A 93 10.90 -0.15 -9.45
C ASP A 93 10.04 1.11 -9.53
N LYS A 94 8.80 0.97 -9.96
CA LYS A 94 7.85 2.08 -10.07
C LYS A 94 7.53 2.68 -8.69
N TRP A 95 7.28 1.82 -7.70
CA TRP A 95 6.96 2.26 -6.34
C TRP A 95 8.17 2.93 -5.66
N GLN A 96 9.36 2.37 -5.87
CA GLN A 96 10.58 2.96 -5.33
C GLN A 96 10.86 4.34 -5.94
N GLN A 97 10.61 4.50 -7.23
CA GLN A 97 10.75 5.79 -7.88
C GLN A 97 9.75 6.81 -7.35
N LYS A 98 8.50 6.39 -7.14
CA LYS A 98 7.47 7.26 -6.55
C LYS A 98 7.86 7.72 -5.15
N LEU A 99 8.37 6.80 -4.33
CA LEU A 99 8.83 7.14 -2.98
C LEU A 99 9.97 8.16 -3.02
N LYS A 100 10.94 7.96 -3.89
CA LYS A 100 12.03 8.92 -4.11
C LYS A 100 11.50 10.29 -4.49
N ASP A 101 10.59 10.35 -5.44
CA ASP A 101 10.01 11.60 -5.92
C ASP A 101 9.31 12.36 -4.80
N LEU A 102 8.60 11.65 -3.93
CA LEU A 102 7.92 12.26 -2.78
C LEU A 102 8.92 12.77 -1.73
N ILE A 103 9.97 12.02 -1.46
CA ILE A 103 10.99 12.41 -0.48
C ILE A 103 11.75 13.64 -0.95
N LEU A 104 12.09 13.73 -2.23
CA LEU A 104 12.91 14.79 -2.81
C LEU A 104 12.12 16.02 -3.25
N LYS A 105 10.82 15.96 -3.12
CA LYS A 105 9.91 17.02 -3.55
C LYS A 105 10.02 18.31 -2.73
#